data_97eadd49aaddf8f9933850b4f1b55818
#
_entry.id   97eadd49aaddf8f9933850b4f1b55818
#
_cell.length_a   1.000
_cell.length_b   1.000
_cell.length_c   1.000
_cell.angle_alpha   90.00
_cell.angle_beta   90.00
_cell.angle_gamma   90.00
#
_symmetry.space_group_name_H-M   'P 1'
#
loop_
_entity.id
_entity.type
_entity.pdbx_description
1 polymer ?
#
loop_
_entity_poly.entity_id
_entity_poly.type
_entity_poly.pdbx_seq_one_letter_code
_entity_poly.pdbx_strand_id
1 'polypeptide(L)'
;MDALERVLRTLIAAIAVACALTAATVHAAATANEVADLWWTTSESGWGIQLSQQHETVFATMYVYGSDGSPEFYVAVLDPASAVAWSGLVYRTSGPWFGGPFNPAAVTENVVGSMTFTLKSFYNAELAYTIAATPAVKTVTGNSFANDHVGGNYYGAATATTLSGTCPSTGPVPVVVQFTHAGGVPFTGVVATAASTCTMTGSYGQRGRYGDVFGAYTCTNGESGTGSITSIAVT
;
A
#
# COMPACT_ATOMS: atom_id res chain seq x y z
N MET A 1 -50.84 -6.33 -35.41
CA MET A 1 -49.83 -6.46 -34.33
C MET A 1 -50.47 -7.28 -33.23
N ASP A 2 -50.05 -8.54 -33.15
CA ASP A 2 -50.66 -9.54 -32.26
C ASP A 2 -50.39 -9.25 -30.78
N ALA A 3 -51.35 -9.64 -29.94
CA ALA A 3 -51.22 -9.48 -28.47
C ALA A 3 -49.94 -10.14 -27.94
N LEU A 4 -49.48 -11.19 -28.60
CA LEU A 4 -48.23 -11.91 -28.27
C LEU A 4 -46.98 -11.04 -28.48
N GLU A 5 -46.95 -10.21 -29.53
CA GLU A 5 -45.85 -9.31 -29.82
C GLU A 5 -45.73 -8.15 -28.78
N ARG A 6 -46.87 -7.67 -28.29
CA ARG A 6 -46.89 -6.67 -27.21
C ARG A 6 -46.39 -7.23 -25.87
N VAL A 7 -46.82 -8.47 -25.54
CA VAL A 7 -46.36 -9.15 -24.32
C VAL A 7 -44.86 -9.45 -24.39
N LEU A 8 -44.35 -9.87 -25.55
CA LEU A 8 -42.91 -10.15 -25.72
C LEU A 8 -42.08 -8.88 -25.63
N ARG A 9 -42.52 -7.75 -26.22
CA ARG A 9 -41.83 -6.45 -26.11
C ARG A 9 -41.82 -5.90 -24.67
N THR A 10 -42.93 -6.10 -23.93
CA THR A 10 -43.00 -5.69 -22.51
C THR A 10 -42.10 -6.56 -21.62
N LEU A 11 -42.01 -7.85 -21.89
CA LEU A 11 -41.09 -8.75 -21.18
C LEU A 11 -39.63 -8.44 -21.47
N ILE A 12 -39.25 -8.16 -22.71
CA ILE A 12 -37.89 -7.78 -23.10
C ILE A 12 -37.52 -6.43 -22.47
N ALA A 13 -38.42 -5.45 -22.43
CA ALA A 13 -38.20 -4.17 -21.78
C ALA A 13 -38.05 -4.32 -20.26
N ALA A 14 -38.85 -5.17 -19.62
CA ALA A 14 -38.76 -5.46 -18.19
C ALA A 14 -37.44 -6.16 -17.80
N ILE A 15 -36.97 -7.10 -18.64
CA ILE A 15 -35.66 -7.76 -18.43
C ILE A 15 -34.51 -6.79 -18.66
N ALA A 16 -34.59 -5.90 -19.65
CA ALA A 16 -33.57 -4.88 -19.89
C ALA A 16 -33.47 -3.86 -18.74
N VAL A 17 -34.60 -3.47 -18.15
CA VAL A 17 -34.63 -2.60 -16.96
C VAL A 17 -34.13 -3.32 -15.71
N ALA A 18 -34.42 -4.60 -15.52
CA ALA A 18 -33.90 -5.40 -14.42
C ALA A 18 -32.39 -5.60 -14.54
N CYS A 19 -31.83 -5.81 -15.74
CA CYS A 19 -30.38 -5.86 -15.94
C CYS A 19 -29.69 -4.51 -15.74
N ALA A 20 -30.37 -3.39 -16.01
CA ALA A 20 -29.82 -2.06 -15.76
C ALA A 20 -29.79 -1.69 -14.26
N LEU A 21 -30.69 -2.28 -13.45
CA LEU A 21 -30.76 -2.05 -12.01
C LEU A 21 -29.80 -2.94 -11.20
N THR A 22 -29.21 -3.97 -11.83
CA THR A 22 -28.16 -4.81 -11.22
C THR A 22 -26.76 -4.39 -11.63
N ALA A 23 -26.56 -3.25 -12.28
CA ALA A 23 -25.29 -2.56 -12.22
C ALA A 23 -25.09 -2.11 -10.75
N ALA A 24 -24.87 -3.10 -9.86
CA ALA A 24 -24.24 -2.85 -8.60
C ALA A 24 -22.97 -2.08 -8.96
N THR A 25 -22.93 -0.81 -8.60
CA THR A 25 -21.69 -0.10 -8.49
C THR A 25 -20.83 -0.95 -7.57
N VAL A 26 -20.00 -1.83 -8.15
CA VAL A 26 -18.82 -2.29 -7.47
C VAL A 26 -18.05 -1.01 -7.24
N HIS A 27 -18.30 -0.38 -6.10
CA HIS A 27 -17.31 0.47 -5.50
C HIS A 27 -16.14 -0.49 -5.32
N ALA A 28 -15.18 -0.47 -6.26
CA ALA A 28 -13.84 -0.83 -5.90
C ALA A 28 -13.63 0.00 -4.64
N ALA A 29 -13.62 -0.65 -3.48
CA ALA A 29 -13.09 -0.06 -2.29
C ALA A 29 -11.77 0.50 -2.78
N ALA A 30 -11.65 1.84 -2.83
CA ALA A 30 -10.36 2.45 -3.01
C ALA A 30 -9.54 1.72 -1.96
N THR A 31 -8.60 0.90 -2.38
CA THR A 31 -7.66 0.27 -1.47
C THR A 31 -6.96 1.48 -0.89
N ALA A 32 -7.38 1.87 0.31
CA ALA A 32 -6.74 2.94 1.05
C ALA A 32 -5.27 2.54 1.05
N ASN A 33 -4.41 3.40 0.50
CA ASN A 33 -2.99 3.10 0.46
C ASN A 33 -2.58 2.81 1.90
N GLU A 34 -2.21 1.58 2.19
CA GLU A 34 -1.81 1.14 3.52
C GLU A 34 -0.42 1.71 3.79
N VAL A 35 -0.32 2.61 4.76
CA VAL A 35 0.94 3.26 5.15
C VAL A 35 1.47 2.81 6.51
N ALA A 36 0.78 1.85 7.15
CA ALA A 36 1.21 1.30 8.43
C ALA A 36 2.56 0.62 8.28
N ASP A 37 3.60 1.22 8.82
CA ASP A 37 4.99 0.73 8.80
C ASP A 37 5.86 1.60 9.73
N LEU A 38 7.12 1.26 9.88
CA LEU A 38 8.16 2.13 10.38
C LEU A 38 8.87 2.80 9.20
N TRP A 39 8.87 4.13 9.17
CA TRP A 39 9.48 4.93 8.14
C TRP A 39 10.69 5.69 8.67
N TRP A 40 11.73 5.81 7.86
CA TRP A 40 12.99 6.44 8.23
C TRP A 40 13.71 7.06 7.04
N THR A 41 14.70 7.89 7.29
CA THR A 41 15.61 8.37 6.26
C THR A 41 16.92 7.58 6.33
N THR A 42 17.31 6.90 5.26
CA THR A 42 18.44 5.98 5.23
C THR A 42 19.79 6.64 5.58
N SER A 43 19.93 7.92 5.30
CA SER A 43 21.13 8.72 5.63
C SER A 43 21.12 9.31 7.03
N GLU A 44 20.02 9.18 7.78
CA GLU A 44 19.83 9.80 9.09
C GLU A 44 19.38 8.76 10.13
N SER A 45 20.18 7.74 10.33
CA SER A 45 19.88 6.67 11.27
C SER A 45 19.79 7.21 12.71
N GLY A 46 18.80 6.74 13.47
CA GLY A 46 18.57 7.12 14.87
C GLY A 46 17.23 7.81 15.12
N TRP A 47 16.53 8.28 14.09
CA TRP A 47 15.16 8.76 14.18
C TRP A 47 14.23 8.02 13.20
N GLY A 48 12.95 8.14 13.43
CA GLY A 48 11.95 7.55 12.55
C GLY A 48 10.53 7.92 12.95
N ILE A 49 9.59 7.50 12.13
CA ILE A 49 8.16 7.64 12.40
C ILE A 49 7.46 6.31 12.18
N GLN A 50 6.75 5.86 13.20
CA GLN A 50 5.88 4.70 13.10
C GLN A 50 4.46 5.15 12.77
N LEU A 51 3.87 4.55 11.77
CA LEU A 51 2.49 4.76 11.38
C LEU A 51 1.67 3.52 11.71
N SER A 52 0.51 3.72 12.33
CA SER A 52 -0.52 2.72 12.55
C SER A 52 -1.79 3.22 11.89
N GLN A 53 -2.35 2.44 10.98
CA GLN A 53 -3.51 2.85 10.19
C GLN A 53 -4.75 2.05 10.60
N GLN A 54 -5.87 2.76 10.78
CA GLN A 54 -7.20 2.18 10.94
C GLN A 54 -8.14 2.86 9.94
N HIS A 55 -8.58 2.10 8.95
CA HIS A 55 -9.32 2.63 7.81
C HIS A 55 -8.52 3.74 7.11
N GLU A 56 -9.03 4.96 7.09
CA GLU A 56 -8.40 6.10 6.45
C GLU A 56 -7.58 6.97 7.42
N THR A 57 -7.73 6.77 8.74
CA THR A 57 -7.02 7.56 9.75
C THR A 57 -5.71 6.89 10.15
N VAL A 58 -4.66 7.67 10.26
CA VAL A 58 -3.31 7.23 10.61
C VAL A 58 -2.90 7.83 11.95
N PHE A 59 -2.53 6.98 12.91
CA PHE A 59 -1.84 7.41 14.12
C PHE A 59 -0.33 7.34 13.88
N ALA A 60 0.34 8.46 14.10
CA ALA A 60 1.78 8.61 13.92
C ALA A 60 2.49 8.78 15.25
N THR A 61 3.61 8.09 15.44
CA THR A 61 4.56 8.30 16.54
C THR A 61 5.94 8.57 15.95
N MET A 62 6.46 9.76 16.15
CA MET A 62 7.77 10.16 15.67
C MET A 62 8.78 10.15 16.83
N TYR A 63 9.88 9.45 16.65
CA TYR A 63 10.99 9.35 17.58
C TYR A 63 12.14 10.19 17.06
N VAL A 64 12.57 11.17 17.84
CA VAL A 64 13.61 12.14 17.46
C VAL A 64 14.49 12.48 18.66
N TYR A 65 15.44 13.37 18.46
CA TYR A 65 16.26 13.91 19.52
C TYR A 65 16.01 15.40 19.70
N GLY A 66 15.97 15.84 20.95
CA GLY A 66 15.98 17.25 21.31
C GLY A 66 17.32 17.92 21.01
N SER A 67 17.37 19.24 21.13
CA SER A 67 18.60 20.02 20.91
C SER A 67 19.73 19.70 21.89
N ASP A 68 19.41 19.08 23.02
CA ASP A 68 20.34 18.60 24.04
C ASP A 68 20.77 17.13 23.81
N GLY A 69 20.27 16.49 22.71
CA GLY A 69 20.53 15.10 22.40
C GLY A 69 19.65 14.10 23.17
N SER A 70 18.72 14.55 24.01
CA SER A 70 17.81 13.67 24.72
C SER A 70 16.74 13.09 23.77
N PRO A 71 16.30 11.83 23.98
CA PRO A 71 15.24 11.25 23.16
C PRO A 71 13.92 11.97 23.45
N GLU A 72 13.22 12.30 22.38
CA GLU A 72 11.89 12.89 22.39
C GLU A 72 10.96 12.10 21.49
N PHE A 73 9.67 12.13 21.79
CA PHE A 73 8.66 11.62 20.88
C PHE A 73 7.52 12.62 20.72
N TYR A 74 6.90 12.55 19.55
CA TYR A 74 5.73 13.33 19.21
C TYR A 74 4.67 12.38 18.62
N VAL A 75 3.41 12.70 18.84
CA VAL A 75 2.29 11.93 18.30
C VAL A 75 1.39 12.81 17.46
N ALA A 76 0.72 12.21 16.47
CA ALA A 76 -0.25 12.87 15.63
C ALA A 76 -1.37 11.91 15.24
N VAL A 77 -2.58 12.43 15.10
CA VAL A 77 -3.65 11.77 14.37
C VAL A 77 -3.76 12.47 13.04
N LEU A 78 -3.55 11.72 11.96
CA LEU A 78 -3.54 12.24 10.60
C LEU A 78 -4.78 11.76 9.87
N ASP A 79 -5.58 12.70 9.40
CA ASP A 79 -6.75 12.43 8.58
C ASP A 79 -6.42 12.54 7.09
N PRO A 80 -7.19 11.89 6.20
CA PRO A 80 -6.96 11.96 4.77
C PRO A 80 -7.04 13.41 4.26
N ALA A 81 -5.96 13.88 3.64
CA ALA A 81 -5.91 15.17 2.93
C ALA A 81 -6.05 14.99 1.41
N SER A 82 -5.72 13.80 0.90
CA SER A 82 -5.93 13.37 -0.48
C SER A 82 -5.86 11.84 -0.59
N ALA A 83 -5.97 11.30 -1.80
CA ALA A 83 -5.83 9.85 -2.03
C ALA A 83 -4.48 9.26 -1.60
N VAL A 84 -3.45 10.08 -1.43
CA VAL A 84 -2.07 9.67 -1.11
C VAL A 84 -1.45 10.49 0.02
N ALA A 85 -2.21 11.34 0.70
CA ALA A 85 -1.68 12.21 1.74
C ALA A 85 -2.59 12.24 2.97
N TRP A 86 -1.97 12.32 4.15
CA TRP A 86 -2.59 12.43 5.46
C TRP A 86 -1.98 13.60 6.21
N SER A 87 -2.79 14.37 6.93
CA SER A 87 -2.32 15.53 7.67
C SER A 87 -3.04 15.70 9.01
N GLY A 88 -2.35 16.30 9.97
CA GLY A 88 -2.92 16.55 11.28
C GLY A 88 -2.02 17.38 12.20
N LEU A 89 -2.52 17.63 13.40
CA LEU A 89 -1.77 18.34 14.43
C LEU A 89 -0.77 17.40 15.12
N VAL A 90 0.38 17.95 15.48
CA VAL A 90 1.42 17.26 16.22
C VAL A 90 1.33 17.66 17.69
N TYR A 91 1.37 16.67 18.57
CA TYR A 91 1.26 16.82 20.00
C TYR A 91 2.55 16.37 20.70
N ARG A 92 2.95 17.11 21.72
CA ARG A 92 3.87 16.66 22.75
C ARG A 92 3.04 16.32 23.99
N THR A 93 3.20 15.11 24.48
CA THR A 93 2.45 14.64 25.65
C THR A 93 3.37 14.52 26.86
N SER A 94 2.83 14.69 28.06
CA SER A 94 3.48 14.32 29.30
C SER A 94 2.47 13.66 30.26
N GLY A 95 2.97 12.90 31.23
CA GLY A 95 2.11 12.19 32.15
C GLY A 95 2.85 11.64 33.35
N PRO A 96 2.14 10.93 34.25
CA PRO A 96 2.75 10.32 35.43
C PRO A 96 3.70 9.18 35.03
N TRP A 97 4.65 8.91 35.92
CA TRP A 97 5.57 7.79 35.77
C TRP A 97 4.80 6.45 35.71
N PHE A 98 5.09 5.64 34.71
CA PHE A 98 4.39 4.38 34.43
C PHE A 98 4.57 3.28 35.49
N GLY A 99 5.63 3.34 36.31
CA GLY A 99 5.94 2.36 37.36
C GLY A 99 5.22 2.62 38.67
N GLY A 100 4.35 3.62 38.75
CA GLY A 100 3.52 3.96 39.93
C GLY A 100 2.03 3.88 39.63
N PRO A 101 1.17 4.28 40.58
CA PRO A 101 -0.26 4.43 40.34
C PRO A 101 -0.49 5.45 39.22
N PHE A 102 -1.16 5.02 38.14
CA PHE A 102 -1.40 5.88 36.98
C PHE A 102 -2.62 6.78 37.22
N ASN A 103 -2.41 8.09 37.13
CA ASN A 103 -3.49 9.07 37.20
C ASN A 103 -3.72 9.68 35.79
N PRO A 104 -4.78 9.32 35.05
CA PRO A 104 -5.04 9.84 33.72
C PRO A 104 -5.31 11.35 33.70
N ALA A 105 -5.77 11.94 34.80
CA ALA A 105 -5.97 13.39 34.89
C ALA A 105 -4.65 14.20 34.94
N ALA A 106 -3.52 13.54 35.14
CA ALA A 106 -2.19 14.16 35.10
C ALA A 106 -1.54 14.07 33.70
N VAL A 107 -2.21 13.48 32.73
CA VAL A 107 -1.74 13.48 31.32
C VAL A 107 -2.05 14.86 30.71
N THR A 108 -1.04 15.41 30.02
CA THR A 108 -1.21 16.66 29.26
C THR A 108 -0.89 16.44 27.79
N GLU A 109 -1.62 17.10 26.92
CA GLU A 109 -1.47 17.06 25.48
C GLU A 109 -1.34 18.50 24.96
N ASN A 110 -0.15 18.85 24.45
CA ASN A 110 0.09 20.18 23.93
C ASN A 110 0.31 20.13 22.42
N VAL A 111 -0.47 20.90 21.66
CA VAL A 111 -0.22 21.10 20.24
C VAL A 111 1.09 21.85 20.06
N VAL A 112 2.02 21.27 19.34
CA VAL A 112 3.35 21.86 19.09
C VAL A 112 3.62 22.10 17.60
N GLY A 113 2.69 21.70 16.73
CA GLY A 113 2.84 21.91 15.30
C GLY A 113 1.84 21.13 14.46
N SER A 114 2.23 20.83 13.24
CA SER A 114 1.46 20.04 12.28
C SER A 114 2.38 19.15 11.46
N MET A 115 1.78 18.13 10.84
CA MET A 115 2.48 17.14 10.04
C MET A 115 1.64 16.74 8.82
N THR A 116 2.31 16.46 7.71
CA THR A 116 1.71 15.86 6.51
C THR A 116 2.62 14.72 6.05
N PHE A 117 2.03 13.56 5.86
CA PHE A 117 2.68 12.39 5.26
C PHE A 117 2.11 12.19 3.86
N THR A 118 2.96 12.21 2.84
CA THR A 118 2.55 12.06 1.43
C THR A 118 3.26 10.87 0.80
N LEU A 119 2.50 9.84 0.47
CA LEU A 119 3.02 8.65 -0.19
C LEU A 119 3.43 8.99 -1.62
N LYS A 120 4.66 8.65 -2.02
CA LYS A 120 5.21 8.84 -3.36
C LYS A 120 5.29 7.51 -4.14
N SER A 121 5.42 6.41 -3.43
CA SER A 121 5.32 5.03 -3.91
C SER A 121 4.96 4.14 -2.72
N PHE A 122 4.81 2.83 -2.93
CA PHE A 122 4.47 1.90 -1.84
C PHE A 122 5.45 1.90 -0.66
N TYR A 123 6.68 2.34 -0.87
CA TYR A 123 7.74 2.32 0.15
C TYR A 123 8.53 3.63 0.26
N ASN A 124 8.15 4.68 -0.47
CA ASN A 124 8.76 6.00 -0.35
C ASN A 124 7.68 7.06 -0.10
N ALA A 125 7.96 7.96 0.80
CA ALA A 125 7.06 9.05 1.16
C ALA A 125 7.84 10.34 1.45
N GLU A 126 7.12 11.43 1.47
CA GLU A 126 7.57 12.72 1.97
C GLU A 126 6.87 12.99 3.29
N LEU A 127 7.65 13.28 4.31
CA LEU A 127 7.20 13.72 5.62
C LEU A 127 7.52 15.21 5.77
N ALA A 128 6.50 16.06 5.69
CA ALA A 128 6.60 17.49 5.98
C ALA A 128 6.02 17.76 7.37
N TYR A 129 6.76 18.47 8.23
CA TYR A 129 6.27 18.84 9.54
C TYR A 129 6.78 20.19 9.99
N THR A 130 6.04 20.80 10.93
CA THR A 130 6.50 21.96 11.68
C THR A 130 6.34 21.63 13.15
N ILE A 131 7.42 21.71 13.93
CA ILE A 131 7.42 21.50 15.38
C ILE A 131 8.13 22.69 16.04
N ALA A 132 7.50 23.31 17.04
CA ALA A 132 8.01 24.50 17.73
C ALA A 132 8.48 25.60 16.75
N ALA A 133 7.68 25.86 15.72
CA ALA A 133 7.93 26.81 14.63
C ALA A 133 9.12 26.44 13.70
N THR A 134 9.72 25.26 13.85
CA THR A 134 10.78 24.77 12.97
C THR A 134 10.22 23.87 11.89
N PRO A 135 10.20 24.28 10.62
CA PRO A 135 9.73 23.45 9.52
C PRO A 135 10.82 22.48 9.08
N ALA A 136 10.40 21.29 8.65
CA ALA A 136 11.27 20.29 8.02
C ALA A 136 10.51 19.49 6.96
N VAL A 137 11.24 19.05 5.93
CA VAL A 137 10.74 18.12 4.93
C VAL A 137 11.77 17.01 4.79
N LYS A 138 11.32 15.76 4.92
CA LYS A 138 12.16 14.57 4.86
C LYS A 138 11.63 13.61 3.82
N THR A 139 12.53 13.04 3.02
CA THR A 139 12.21 11.86 2.24
C THR A 139 12.41 10.64 3.12
N VAL A 140 11.37 9.86 3.31
CA VAL A 140 11.38 8.66 4.14
C VAL A 140 11.07 7.42 3.31
N THR A 141 11.62 6.29 3.73
CA THR A 141 11.36 4.98 3.14
C THR A 141 10.93 4.00 4.23
N GLY A 142 10.15 2.97 3.85
CA GLY A 142 9.80 1.89 4.76
C GLY A 142 11.06 1.16 5.26
N ASN A 143 11.12 0.89 6.56
CA ASN A 143 12.25 0.20 7.18
C ASN A 143 12.01 -1.31 7.20
N SER A 144 12.96 -2.09 6.67
CA SER A 144 12.88 -3.55 6.64
C SER A 144 13.73 -4.15 7.76
N PHE A 145 13.09 -4.85 8.68
CA PHE A 145 13.77 -5.59 9.74
C PHE A 145 14.09 -7.03 9.36
N ALA A 146 13.31 -7.58 8.43
CA ALA A 146 13.49 -8.93 7.91
C ALA A 146 12.96 -8.99 6.47
N ASN A 147 13.46 -9.94 5.69
CA ASN A 147 12.89 -10.23 4.38
C ASN A 147 11.72 -11.20 4.53
N ASP A 148 10.60 -10.90 3.88
CA ASP A 148 9.46 -11.79 3.83
C ASP A 148 9.77 -13.04 3.00
N HIS A 149 9.19 -14.15 3.40
CA HIS A 149 9.19 -15.38 2.64
C HIS A 149 7.97 -15.40 1.72
N VAL A 150 8.12 -14.85 0.52
CA VAL A 150 7.02 -14.76 -0.45
C VAL A 150 6.81 -16.04 -1.26
N GLY A 151 7.47 -17.14 -0.91
CA GLY A 151 7.26 -18.45 -1.54
C GLY A 151 5.86 -18.98 -1.26
N GLY A 152 5.18 -19.45 -2.30
CA GLY A 152 3.81 -19.98 -2.17
C GLY A 152 3.05 -20.00 -3.47
N ASN A 153 1.79 -20.47 -3.39
CA ASN A 153 0.84 -20.46 -4.50
C ASN A 153 -0.21 -19.38 -4.26
N TYR A 154 -0.41 -18.53 -5.24
CA TYR A 154 -1.35 -17.42 -5.21
C TYR A 154 -2.35 -17.56 -6.35
N TYR A 155 -3.60 -17.21 -6.07
CA TYR A 155 -4.70 -17.29 -7.03
C TYR A 155 -5.34 -15.91 -7.17
N GLY A 156 -5.54 -15.47 -8.40
CA GLY A 156 -6.07 -14.14 -8.63
C GLY A 156 -6.49 -13.91 -10.08
N ALA A 157 -6.60 -12.64 -10.43
CA ALA A 157 -6.83 -12.22 -11.80
C ALA A 157 -5.77 -11.19 -12.21
N ALA A 158 -5.31 -11.28 -13.44
CA ALA A 158 -4.41 -10.30 -14.04
C ALA A 158 -5.12 -9.53 -15.14
N THR A 159 -4.84 -8.24 -15.23
CA THR A 159 -5.19 -7.38 -16.36
C THR A 159 -3.91 -6.95 -17.06
N ALA A 160 -3.88 -7.06 -18.39
CA ALA A 160 -2.81 -6.49 -19.19
C ALA A 160 -3.25 -5.11 -19.69
N THR A 161 -2.43 -4.10 -19.42
CA THR A 161 -2.61 -2.74 -19.94
C THR A 161 -1.41 -2.41 -20.82
N THR A 162 -1.67 -2.08 -22.07
CA THR A 162 -0.61 -1.64 -22.99
C THR A 162 -0.20 -0.22 -22.66
N LEU A 163 1.05 -0.04 -22.25
CA LEU A 163 1.64 1.29 -22.02
C LEU A 163 2.26 1.87 -23.31
N SER A 164 2.74 1.01 -24.22
CA SER A 164 3.25 1.39 -25.55
C SER A 164 3.29 0.14 -26.45
N GLY A 165 3.08 0.31 -27.76
CA GLY A 165 3.15 -0.77 -28.73
C GLY A 165 1.78 -1.35 -29.12
N THR A 166 1.78 -2.53 -29.74
CA THR A 166 0.60 -3.16 -30.37
C THR A 166 -0.03 -4.30 -29.56
N CYS A 167 0.43 -4.53 -28.32
CA CYS A 167 -0.17 -5.56 -27.47
C CYS A 167 -1.60 -5.16 -27.09
N PRO A 168 -2.60 -6.00 -27.32
CA PRO A 168 -3.97 -5.68 -26.92
C PRO A 168 -4.10 -5.67 -25.41
N SER A 169 -4.81 -4.68 -24.87
CA SER A 169 -5.25 -4.71 -23.47
C SER A 169 -6.23 -5.86 -23.30
N THR A 170 -6.02 -6.68 -22.29
CA THR A 170 -6.96 -7.77 -21.95
C THR A 170 -7.68 -7.45 -20.65
N GLY A 171 -8.95 -7.80 -20.58
CA GLY A 171 -9.71 -7.78 -19.33
C GLY A 171 -9.15 -8.76 -18.30
N PRO A 172 -9.74 -8.81 -17.09
CA PRO A 172 -9.25 -9.70 -16.05
C PRO A 172 -9.27 -11.16 -16.51
N VAL A 173 -8.11 -11.82 -16.47
CA VAL A 173 -7.98 -13.25 -16.75
C VAL A 173 -7.55 -13.96 -15.46
N PRO A 174 -8.13 -15.13 -15.14
CA PRO A 174 -7.68 -15.92 -14.00
C PRO A 174 -6.21 -16.30 -14.16
N VAL A 175 -5.46 -16.13 -13.09
CA VAL A 175 -4.04 -16.52 -13.02
C VAL A 175 -3.74 -17.34 -11.78
N VAL A 176 -2.82 -18.27 -11.93
CA VAL A 176 -2.16 -18.95 -10.84
C VAL A 176 -0.70 -18.49 -10.84
N VAL A 177 -0.24 -18.03 -9.69
CA VAL A 177 1.14 -17.57 -9.52
C VAL A 177 1.79 -18.43 -8.46
N GLN A 178 2.92 -19.03 -8.80
CA GLN A 178 3.75 -19.77 -7.86
C GLN A 178 5.08 -19.04 -7.69
N PHE A 179 5.38 -18.64 -6.47
CA PHE A 179 6.68 -18.06 -6.12
C PHE A 179 7.53 -19.07 -5.38
N THR A 180 8.80 -19.16 -5.79
CA THR A 180 9.85 -19.85 -5.05
C THR A 180 10.84 -18.78 -4.57
N HIS A 181 10.85 -18.54 -3.27
CA HIS A 181 11.75 -17.62 -2.62
C HIS A 181 11.97 -18.07 -1.17
N ALA A 182 13.20 -18.38 -0.85
CA ALA A 182 13.66 -18.58 0.51
C ALA A 182 14.88 -17.68 0.69
N GLY A 183 14.93 -16.86 1.72
CA GLY A 183 15.91 -15.79 1.91
C GLY A 183 17.31 -16.11 1.40
N GLY A 184 17.84 -15.21 0.56
CA GLY A 184 19.20 -15.33 -0.02
C GLY A 184 19.31 -16.16 -1.30
N VAL A 185 18.23 -16.78 -1.80
CA VAL A 185 18.21 -17.46 -3.10
C VAL A 185 17.55 -16.58 -4.18
N PRO A 186 17.88 -16.76 -5.47
CA PRO A 186 17.18 -16.08 -6.55
C PRO A 186 15.67 -16.32 -6.48
N PHE A 187 14.90 -15.28 -6.72
CA PHE A 187 13.46 -15.37 -6.85
C PHE A 187 13.11 -16.09 -8.15
N THR A 188 12.18 -17.02 -8.09
CA THR A 188 11.55 -17.63 -9.27
C THR A 188 10.05 -17.52 -9.13
N GLY A 189 9.39 -16.95 -10.15
CA GLY A 189 7.95 -16.83 -10.23
C GLY A 189 7.43 -17.53 -11.48
N VAL A 190 6.39 -18.35 -11.34
CA VAL A 190 5.67 -18.97 -12.46
C VAL A 190 4.27 -18.37 -12.47
N VAL A 191 3.88 -17.76 -13.59
CA VAL A 191 2.55 -17.20 -13.82
C VAL A 191 1.88 -18.02 -14.91
N ALA A 192 0.81 -18.73 -14.55
CA ALA A 192 0.03 -19.54 -15.49
C ALA A 192 -1.32 -18.91 -15.78
N THR A 193 -1.66 -18.81 -17.05
CA THR A 193 -2.97 -18.45 -17.59
C THR A 193 -3.49 -19.58 -18.48
N ALA A 194 -4.71 -19.47 -18.95
CA ALA A 194 -5.23 -20.43 -19.94
C ALA A 194 -4.46 -20.41 -21.28
N ALA A 195 -3.79 -19.31 -21.60
CA ALA A 195 -3.12 -19.09 -22.88
C ALA A 195 -1.62 -19.45 -22.86
N SER A 196 -0.93 -19.20 -21.75
CA SER A 196 0.52 -19.43 -21.63
C SER A 196 0.96 -19.55 -20.17
N THR A 197 2.14 -20.10 -19.99
CA THR A 197 2.85 -20.12 -18.70
C THR A 197 4.15 -19.36 -18.88
N CYS A 198 4.36 -18.36 -18.03
CA CYS A 198 5.59 -17.56 -18.01
C CYS A 198 6.39 -17.84 -16.74
N THR A 199 7.70 -18.04 -16.89
CA THR A 199 8.63 -18.18 -15.76
C THR A 199 9.50 -16.94 -15.70
N MET A 200 9.55 -16.31 -14.54
CA MET A 200 10.41 -15.18 -14.22
C MET A 200 11.49 -15.59 -13.22
N THR A 201 12.73 -15.20 -13.46
CA THR A 201 13.84 -15.39 -12.53
C THR A 201 14.51 -14.05 -12.30
N GLY A 202 14.74 -13.68 -11.04
CA GLY A 202 15.27 -12.37 -10.72
C GLY A 202 15.74 -12.23 -9.29
N SER A 203 15.95 -10.97 -8.89
CA SER A 203 16.33 -10.59 -7.54
C SER A 203 15.11 -10.03 -6.81
N TYR A 204 14.92 -10.47 -5.55
CA TYR A 204 13.93 -9.93 -4.63
C TYR A 204 14.60 -8.92 -3.71
N GLY A 205 13.94 -7.79 -3.49
CA GLY A 205 14.34 -6.77 -2.53
C GLY A 205 13.17 -6.39 -1.63
N GLN A 206 13.37 -6.43 -0.30
CA GLN A 206 12.39 -5.98 0.68
C GLN A 206 12.57 -4.51 1.01
N ARG A 207 11.47 -3.76 1.09
CA ARG A 207 11.42 -2.35 1.46
C ARG A 207 10.20 -2.09 2.36
N GLY A 208 10.45 -1.99 3.66
CA GLY A 208 9.36 -2.00 4.62
C GLY A 208 8.60 -3.33 4.55
N ARG A 209 7.29 -3.25 4.50
CA ARG A 209 6.38 -4.40 4.34
C ARG A 209 6.21 -4.89 2.90
N TYR A 210 6.78 -4.20 1.93
CA TYR A 210 6.63 -4.54 0.51
C TYR A 210 7.92 -5.07 -0.08
N GLY A 211 7.78 -6.04 -0.98
CA GLY A 211 8.88 -6.56 -1.78
C GLY A 211 8.71 -6.25 -3.26
N ASP A 212 9.83 -6.13 -3.93
CA ASP A 212 9.91 -5.94 -5.38
C ASP A 212 10.80 -7.02 -5.99
N VAL A 213 10.41 -7.51 -7.17
CA VAL A 213 11.24 -8.40 -7.99
C VAL A 213 11.54 -7.70 -9.30
N PHE A 214 12.78 -7.77 -9.73
CA PHE A 214 13.21 -7.43 -11.07
C PHE A 214 13.95 -8.60 -11.68
N GLY A 215 13.60 -8.99 -12.92
CA GLY A 215 14.23 -10.15 -13.54
C GLY A 215 13.87 -10.33 -15.01
N ALA A 216 14.38 -11.44 -15.57
CA ALA A 216 14.04 -11.88 -16.91
C ALA A 216 12.89 -12.88 -16.88
N TYR A 217 12.05 -12.88 -17.90
CA TYR A 217 10.98 -13.86 -18.05
C TYR A 217 10.99 -14.54 -19.42
N THR A 218 10.48 -15.75 -19.47
CA THR A 218 10.21 -16.52 -20.70
C THR A 218 8.86 -17.20 -20.58
N CYS A 219 8.12 -17.23 -21.68
CA CYS A 219 6.78 -17.81 -21.76
C CYS A 219 6.72 -18.97 -22.74
N THR A 220 5.78 -19.89 -22.52
CA THR A 220 5.58 -21.10 -23.39
C THR A 220 5.12 -20.75 -24.80
N ASN A 221 4.55 -19.55 -25.01
CA ASN A 221 4.18 -19.02 -26.33
C ASN A 221 5.36 -18.37 -27.10
N GLY A 222 6.58 -18.44 -26.54
CA GLY A 222 7.80 -17.87 -27.16
C GLY A 222 8.12 -16.43 -26.78
N GLU A 223 7.26 -15.75 -26.03
CA GLU A 223 7.54 -14.41 -25.52
C GLU A 223 8.65 -14.44 -24.45
N SER A 224 9.50 -13.45 -24.44
CA SER A 224 10.56 -13.28 -23.45
C SER A 224 10.93 -11.81 -23.28
N GLY A 225 11.50 -11.47 -22.14
CA GLY A 225 11.93 -10.09 -21.85
C GLY A 225 12.39 -9.91 -20.43
N THR A 226 12.43 -8.65 -19.99
CA THR A 226 12.66 -8.27 -18.60
C THR A 226 11.40 -7.63 -18.04
N GLY A 227 11.18 -7.75 -16.74
CA GLY A 227 10.03 -7.17 -16.08
C GLY A 227 10.25 -7.02 -14.58
N SER A 228 9.27 -6.40 -13.94
CA SER A 228 9.24 -6.28 -12.48
C SER A 228 7.87 -6.71 -11.94
N ILE A 229 7.88 -7.27 -10.73
CA ILE A 229 6.71 -7.47 -9.90
C ILE A 229 6.93 -6.58 -8.69
N THR A 230 6.02 -5.65 -8.44
CA THR A 230 6.15 -4.68 -7.36
C THR A 230 5.03 -4.82 -6.34
N SER A 231 5.28 -4.31 -5.13
CA SER A 231 4.27 -4.30 -4.06
C SER A 231 3.82 -5.69 -3.60
N ILE A 232 4.73 -6.64 -3.60
CA ILE A 232 4.49 -7.96 -3.04
C ILE A 232 4.39 -7.80 -1.52
N ALA A 233 3.26 -8.14 -0.92
CA ALA A 233 3.08 -8.18 0.53
C ALA A 233 2.56 -9.55 0.94
N VAL A 234 3.03 -10.04 2.08
CA VAL A 234 2.49 -11.22 2.77
C VAL A 234 1.65 -10.68 3.94
N THR A 235 0.37 -11.01 3.95
CA THR A 235 -0.59 -10.62 5.00
C THR A 235 -0.93 -11.81 5.88
#